data_13560e58a3d0bbf3a76372c6cdd10aa9
#
_entry.id   13560e58a3d0bbf3a76372c6cdd10aa9
#
_cell.length_a   1.000
_cell.length_b   1.000
_cell.length_c   1.000
_cell.angle_alpha   90.00
_cell.angle_beta   90.00
_cell.angle_gamma   90.00
#
_symmetry.space_group_name_H-M   'P 1'
#
loop_
_entity.id
_entity.type
_entity.pdbx_description
1 polymer ?
#
loop_
_entity_poly.entity_id
_entity_poly.type
_entity_poly.pdbx_seq_one_letter_code
_entity_poly.pdbx_strand_id
1 'polypeptide(L)'
;MSKSMTKYQLDHFRDKVKRQFNPMIQDQELLVKQFKTEATDKAVSKLSKKIGADTIIDKFREAEKMLQEARATALTFFEKKKPKDQELEYKFTRAGRNSSYSDDITLADCEDQLRTWASELAEREIEKRPEGAKLKQLKELKLKALDVVMESGTPDSLAIALDQVSKKIGLTWNTDVQALPNFRQAG
;
A
#
# COMPACT_ATOMS: atom_id res chain seq x y z
N MET A 1 -30.80 -33.72 18.30
CA MET A 1 -29.69 -33.82 17.32
C MET A 1 -29.63 -32.53 16.53
N SER A 2 -28.58 -31.75 16.70
CA SER A 2 -28.38 -30.52 15.96
C SER A 2 -28.11 -30.84 14.49
N LYS A 3 -28.92 -30.27 13.57
CA LYS A 3 -28.76 -30.54 12.12
C LYS A 3 -27.47 -29.89 11.62
N SER A 4 -26.75 -30.58 10.75
CA SER A 4 -25.57 -30.00 10.10
C SER A 4 -25.93 -28.74 9.31
N MET A 5 -25.00 -27.76 9.28
CA MET A 5 -25.21 -26.51 8.54
C MET A 5 -25.24 -26.75 7.03
N THR A 6 -26.14 -26.06 6.36
CA THR A 6 -26.20 -26.02 4.90
C THR A 6 -25.10 -25.13 4.34
N LYS A 7 -24.73 -25.33 3.09
CA LYS A 7 -23.76 -24.46 2.39
C LYS A 7 -24.15 -22.98 2.46
N TYR A 8 -25.43 -22.68 2.29
CA TYR A 8 -25.94 -21.31 2.38
C TYR A 8 -25.71 -20.67 3.77
N GLN A 9 -25.95 -21.44 4.84
CA GLN A 9 -25.69 -20.97 6.22
C GLN A 9 -24.20 -20.72 6.45
N LEU A 10 -23.32 -21.59 5.95
CA LEU A 10 -21.89 -21.41 6.03
C LEU A 10 -21.43 -20.14 5.28
N ASP A 11 -21.91 -19.90 4.08
CA ASP A 11 -21.60 -18.72 3.30
C ASP A 11 -22.10 -17.44 3.99
N HIS A 12 -23.29 -17.47 4.57
CA HIS A 12 -23.84 -16.36 5.36
C HIS A 12 -22.92 -16.01 6.56
N PHE A 13 -22.46 -17.01 7.31
CA PHE A 13 -21.53 -16.77 8.43
C PHE A 13 -20.16 -16.27 7.96
N ARG A 14 -19.65 -16.78 6.86
CA ARG A 14 -18.40 -16.28 6.25
C ARG A 14 -18.51 -14.80 5.87
N ASP A 15 -19.65 -14.40 5.29
CA ASP A 15 -19.88 -13.00 4.94
C ASP A 15 -20.05 -12.12 6.19
N LYS A 16 -20.69 -12.64 7.23
CA LYS A 16 -20.81 -11.95 8.52
C LYS A 16 -19.42 -11.70 9.14
N VAL A 17 -18.55 -12.70 9.14
CA VAL A 17 -17.15 -12.56 9.59
C VAL A 17 -16.43 -11.50 8.77
N LYS A 18 -16.50 -11.56 7.45
CA LYS A 18 -15.85 -10.57 6.57
C LYS A 18 -16.36 -9.15 6.82
N ARG A 19 -17.69 -8.97 6.91
CA ARG A 19 -18.31 -7.66 7.18
C ARG A 19 -17.86 -7.05 8.50
N GLN A 20 -17.57 -7.88 9.50
CA GLN A 20 -17.14 -7.41 10.81
C GLN A 20 -15.65 -7.09 10.84
N PHE A 21 -14.81 -7.94 10.28
CA PHE A 21 -13.36 -7.76 10.33
C PHE A 21 -12.81 -6.78 9.28
N ASN A 22 -13.43 -6.74 8.09
CA ASN A 22 -12.90 -5.90 7.01
C ASN A 22 -12.81 -4.42 7.37
N PRO A 23 -13.84 -3.76 7.94
CA PRO A 23 -13.73 -2.35 8.35
C PRO A 23 -12.60 -2.13 9.36
N MET A 24 -12.52 -2.98 10.38
CA MET A 24 -11.48 -2.88 11.41
C MET A 24 -10.06 -3.04 10.85
N ILE A 25 -9.90 -3.95 9.88
CA ILE A 25 -8.63 -4.16 9.19
C ILE A 25 -8.31 -2.95 8.32
N GLN A 26 -9.29 -2.42 7.56
CA GLN A 26 -9.11 -1.24 6.72
C GLN A 26 -8.72 0.00 7.52
N ASP A 27 -9.40 0.26 8.63
CA ASP A 27 -9.07 1.37 9.52
C ASP A 27 -7.64 1.24 10.06
N GLN A 28 -7.28 0.03 10.48
CA GLN A 28 -5.94 -0.23 10.98
C GLN A 28 -4.86 -0.17 9.88
N GLU A 29 -5.18 -0.59 8.65
CA GLU A 29 -4.30 -0.45 7.48
C GLU A 29 -4.05 1.02 7.13
N LEU A 30 -5.08 1.87 7.23
CA LEU A 30 -4.92 3.31 7.02
C LEU A 30 -3.99 3.94 8.05
N LEU A 31 -4.16 3.61 9.32
CA LEU A 31 -3.27 4.07 10.39
C LEU A 31 -1.82 3.61 10.16
N VAL A 32 -1.63 2.33 9.87
CA VAL A 32 -0.29 1.78 9.59
C VAL A 32 0.32 2.46 8.36
N LYS A 33 -0.46 2.73 7.32
CA LYS A 33 0.00 3.44 6.12
C LYS A 33 0.45 4.87 6.44
N GLN A 34 -0.30 5.61 7.25
CA GLN A 34 0.08 6.96 7.70
C GLN A 34 1.41 6.94 8.46
N PHE A 35 1.53 6.07 9.45
CA PHE A 35 2.78 5.90 10.20
C PHE A 35 3.95 5.47 9.32
N LYS A 36 3.70 4.60 8.33
CA LYS A 36 4.72 4.19 7.37
C LYS A 36 5.22 5.38 6.56
N THR A 37 4.33 6.23 6.07
CA THR A 37 4.72 7.42 5.31
C THR A 37 5.58 8.35 6.17
N GLU A 38 5.12 8.69 7.38
CA GLU A 38 5.87 9.55 8.31
C GLU A 38 7.23 8.96 8.70
N ALA A 39 7.29 7.66 8.96
CA ALA A 39 8.52 6.96 9.31
C ALA A 39 9.48 6.92 8.13
N THR A 40 8.96 6.71 6.90
CA THR A 40 9.77 6.75 5.67
C THR A 40 10.37 8.13 5.46
N ASP A 41 9.58 9.20 5.56
CA ASP A 41 10.08 10.57 5.36
C ASP A 41 11.16 10.95 6.39
N LYS A 42 10.95 10.55 7.66
CA LYS A 42 11.96 10.71 8.71
C LYS A 42 13.24 9.89 8.43
N ALA A 43 13.05 8.65 7.93
CA ALA A 43 14.16 7.77 7.59
C ALA A 43 14.94 8.28 6.37
N VAL A 44 14.26 8.80 5.34
CA VAL A 44 14.88 9.46 4.17
C VAL A 44 15.80 10.59 4.65
N SER A 45 15.27 11.50 5.47
CA SER A 45 16.05 12.66 5.95
C SER A 45 17.28 12.25 6.79
N LYS A 46 17.13 11.25 7.66
CA LYS A 46 18.25 10.73 8.47
C LYS A 46 19.28 9.98 7.64
N LEU A 47 18.81 9.13 6.73
CA LEU A 47 19.66 8.30 5.89
C LEU A 47 20.45 9.17 4.91
N SER A 48 19.77 10.12 4.26
CA SER A 48 20.39 11.05 3.32
C SER A 48 21.56 11.80 3.95
N LYS A 49 21.37 12.37 5.13
CA LYS A 49 22.44 13.02 5.90
C LYS A 49 23.56 12.06 6.28
N LYS A 50 23.21 10.83 6.72
CA LYS A 50 24.18 9.85 7.17
C LYS A 50 25.13 9.38 6.07
N ILE A 51 24.61 9.18 4.85
CA ILE A 51 25.39 8.71 3.69
C ILE A 51 25.90 9.85 2.79
N GLY A 52 25.55 11.10 3.11
CA GLY A 52 25.94 12.28 2.31
C GLY A 52 25.19 12.39 0.97
N ALA A 53 24.05 11.72 0.83
CA ALA A 53 23.25 11.74 -0.40
C ALA A 53 22.69 13.14 -0.69
N ASP A 54 22.40 13.96 0.31
CA ASP A 54 21.94 15.34 0.15
C ASP A 54 22.87 16.13 -0.78
N THR A 55 24.18 16.04 -0.54
CA THR A 55 25.18 16.77 -1.34
C THR A 55 25.18 16.32 -2.81
N ILE A 56 24.97 15.03 -3.07
CA ILE A 56 24.93 14.51 -4.43
C ILE A 56 23.63 14.92 -5.11
N ILE A 57 22.50 14.78 -4.43
CA ILE A 57 21.17 15.18 -4.92
C ILE A 57 21.13 16.68 -5.26
N ASP A 58 21.69 17.52 -4.39
CA ASP A 58 21.75 18.97 -4.63
C ASP A 58 22.61 19.31 -5.85
N LYS A 59 23.75 18.64 -6.03
CA LYS A 59 24.58 18.79 -7.24
C LYS A 59 23.83 18.38 -8.51
N PHE A 60 23.05 17.32 -8.48
CA PHE A 60 22.21 16.93 -9.61
C PHE A 60 21.16 17.98 -9.94
N ARG A 61 20.48 18.53 -8.92
CA ARG A 61 19.49 19.60 -9.10
C ARG A 61 20.09 20.85 -9.70
N GLU A 62 21.28 21.25 -9.24
CA GLU A 62 22.00 22.38 -9.81
C GLU A 62 22.38 22.13 -11.27
N ALA A 63 22.89 20.94 -11.59
CA ALA A 63 23.26 20.56 -12.96
C ALA A 63 22.05 20.55 -13.89
N GLU A 64 20.90 19.99 -13.47
CA GLU A 64 19.66 20.01 -14.24
C GLU A 64 19.17 21.45 -14.49
N LYS A 65 19.22 22.32 -13.48
CA LYS A 65 18.86 23.73 -13.62
C LYS A 65 19.76 24.42 -14.64
N MET A 66 21.08 24.26 -14.52
CA MET A 66 22.03 24.83 -15.48
C MET A 66 21.79 24.31 -16.90
N LEU A 67 21.47 23.03 -17.07
CA LEU A 67 21.14 22.45 -18.38
C LEU A 67 19.85 23.04 -18.97
N GLN A 68 18.83 23.25 -18.15
CA GLN A 68 17.57 23.90 -18.59
C GLN A 68 17.81 25.35 -19.00
N GLU A 69 18.58 26.11 -18.25
CA GLU A 69 18.96 27.49 -18.56
C GLU A 69 19.76 27.56 -19.87
N ALA A 70 20.74 26.67 -20.05
CA ALA A 70 21.52 26.57 -21.28
C ALA A 70 20.64 26.24 -22.50
N ARG A 71 19.69 25.30 -22.35
CA ARG A 71 18.73 24.96 -23.41
C ARG A 71 17.84 26.15 -23.78
N ALA A 72 17.28 26.85 -22.79
CA ALA A 72 16.45 28.03 -23.01
C ALA A 72 17.23 29.15 -23.71
N THR A 73 18.48 29.37 -23.30
CA THR A 73 19.37 30.35 -23.92
C THR A 73 19.67 30.00 -25.38
N ALA A 74 19.97 28.73 -25.65
CA ALA A 74 20.23 28.26 -27.02
C ALA A 74 19.00 28.41 -27.92
N LEU A 75 17.81 28.03 -27.44
CA LEU A 75 16.56 28.23 -28.19
C LEU A 75 16.34 29.69 -28.54
N THR A 76 16.43 30.57 -27.57
CA THR A 76 16.27 32.02 -27.77
C THR A 76 17.30 32.57 -28.75
N PHE A 77 18.52 32.10 -28.70
CA PHE A 77 19.59 32.50 -29.64
C PHE A 77 19.26 32.09 -31.07
N PHE A 78 18.90 30.84 -31.28
CA PHE A 78 18.56 30.33 -32.61
C PHE A 78 17.28 30.93 -33.17
N GLU A 79 16.25 31.17 -32.35
CA GLU A 79 15.04 31.87 -32.79
C GLU A 79 15.33 33.29 -33.28
N LYS A 80 16.17 34.05 -32.57
CA LYS A 80 16.58 35.41 -32.94
C LYS A 80 17.47 35.46 -34.18
N LYS A 81 18.22 34.40 -34.46
CA LYS A 81 19.17 34.29 -35.59
C LYS A 81 18.59 33.61 -36.82
N LYS A 82 17.31 33.22 -36.77
CA LYS A 82 16.63 32.57 -37.91
C LYS A 82 16.69 33.48 -39.14
N PRO A 83 17.29 33.07 -40.28
CA PRO A 83 17.28 33.82 -41.51
C PRO A 83 15.85 34.02 -42.00
N LYS A 84 15.50 35.23 -42.43
CA LYS A 84 14.13 35.58 -42.84
C LYS A 84 13.64 34.82 -44.07
N ASP A 85 14.55 34.30 -44.92
CA ASP A 85 14.26 33.77 -46.26
C ASP A 85 14.43 32.24 -46.38
N GLN A 86 14.65 31.52 -45.27
CA GLN A 86 14.79 30.07 -45.33
C GLN A 86 13.84 29.41 -44.35
N GLU A 87 13.02 28.49 -44.80
CA GLU A 87 12.28 27.53 -43.98
C GLU A 87 13.25 26.50 -43.40
N LEU A 88 14.05 26.93 -42.42
CA LEU A 88 14.86 26.01 -41.63
C LEU A 88 13.95 25.39 -40.55
N GLU A 89 13.53 24.17 -40.81
CA GLU A 89 12.94 23.33 -39.76
C GLU A 89 14.02 23.03 -38.73
N TYR A 90 13.89 23.63 -37.53
CA TYR A 90 14.67 23.22 -36.38
C TYR A 90 14.14 21.89 -35.87
N LYS A 91 14.67 20.81 -36.40
CA LYS A 91 14.53 19.50 -35.75
C LYS A 91 15.56 19.41 -34.65
N PHE A 92 15.30 20.08 -33.52
CA PHE A 92 15.86 19.57 -32.27
C PHE A 92 15.19 18.21 -32.05
N THR A 93 15.77 17.16 -32.61
CA THR A 93 15.46 15.81 -32.20
C THR A 93 15.72 15.77 -30.71
N ARG A 94 14.65 15.77 -29.92
CA ARG A 94 14.69 15.22 -28.57
C ARG A 94 15.54 13.98 -28.74
N ALA A 95 16.71 13.93 -28.12
CA ALA A 95 17.52 12.72 -28.11
C ALA A 95 16.56 11.61 -27.74
N GLY A 96 16.24 10.78 -28.71
CA GLY A 96 15.14 9.84 -28.59
C GLY A 96 15.51 8.92 -27.43
N ARG A 97 14.57 8.63 -26.59
CA ARG A 97 14.62 7.56 -25.56
C ARG A 97 14.82 6.17 -26.16
N ASN A 98 15.48 6.06 -27.30
CA ASN A 98 15.74 4.82 -28.02
C ASN A 98 17.21 4.37 -27.99
N SER A 99 18.06 4.94 -27.15
CA SER A 99 19.27 4.25 -26.79
C SER A 99 18.95 3.33 -25.60
N SER A 100 18.82 2.06 -25.88
CA SER A 100 18.60 0.98 -24.91
C SER A 100 19.77 0.75 -23.93
N TYR A 101 20.66 1.68 -23.81
CA TYR A 101 21.80 1.71 -22.89
C TYR A 101 22.13 3.17 -22.54
N SER A 102 21.28 3.78 -21.75
CA SER A 102 21.70 4.94 -20.99
C SER A 102 21.96 4.43 -19.56
N ASP A 103 23.22 4.10 -19.26
CA ASP A 103 23.69 3.89 -17.90
C ASP A 103 23.71 5.22 -17.09
N ASP A 104 23.06 6.25 -17.61
CA ASP A 104 22.97 7.56 -16.99
C ASP A 104 22.03 7.50 -15.80
N ILE A 105 22.61 7.48 -14.63
CA ILE A 105 21.89 7.63 -13.36
C ILE A 105 21.26 9.02 -13.34
N THR A 106 19.93 9.05 -13.16
CA THR A 106 19.17 10.29 -13.05
C THR A 106 18.98 10.71 -11.59
N LEU A 107 18.59 11.97 -11.38
CA LEU A 107 18.22 12.46 -10.05
C LEU A 107 17.08 11.61 -9.47
N ALA A 108 16.09 11.26 -10.29
CA ALA A 108 14.96 10.43 -9.88
C ALA A 108 15.41 9.05 -9.39
N ASP A 109 16.38 8.42 -10.07
CA ASP A 109 16.93 7.13 -9.64
C ASP A 109 17.59 7.21 -8.27
N CYS A 110 18.31 8.30 -8.00
CA CYS A 110 18.95 8.52 -6.69
C CYS A 110 17.90 8.73 -5.57
N GLU A 111 16.87 9.53 -5.84
CA GLU A 111 15.80 9.81 -4.88
C GLU A 111 14.96 8.55 -4.62
N ASP A 112 14.64 7.75 -5.65
CA ASP A 112 13.90 6.50 -5.55
C ASP A 112 14.67 5.43 -4.78
N GLN A 113 15.97 5.31 -5.03
CA GLN A 113 16.83 4.38 -4.29
C GLN A 113 16.90 4.74 -2.80
N LEU A 114 17.05 6.02 -2.49
CA LEU A 114 17.07 6.50 -1.11
C LEU A 114 15.72 6.23 -0.41
N ARG A 115 14.62 6.46 -1.12
CA ARG A 115 13.27 6.21 -0.60
C ARG A 115 12.99 4.72 -0.40
N THR A 116 13.51 3.86 -1.27
CA THR A 116 13.42 2.40 -1.13
C THR A 116 14.10 1.94 0.16
N TRP A 117 15.34 2.33 0.38
CA TRP A 117 16.06 1.99 1.63
C TRP A 117 15.38 2.54 2.88
N ALA A 118 14.88 3.77 2.81
CA ALA A 118 14.14 4.38 3.91
C ALA A 118 12.82 3.63 4.21
N SER A 119 12.12 3.17 3.18
CA SER A 119 10.89 2.37 3.32
C SER A 119 11.15 1.04 4.02
N GLU A 120 12.24 0.34 3.69
CA GLU A 120 12.62 -0.91 4.36
C GLU A 120 12.93 -0.69 5.86
N LEU A 121 13.60 0.43 6.19
CA LEU A 121 13.85 0.81 7.58
C LEU A 121 12.55 1.14 8.32
N ALA A 122 11.64 1.86 7.67
CA ALA A 122 10.34 2.19 8.22
C ALA A 122 9.47 0.94 8.46
N GLU A 123 9.50 -0.05 7.57
CA GLU A 123 8.78 -1.32 7.74
C GLU A 123 9.23 -2.04 9.03
N ARG A 124 10.52 -2.16 9.24
CA ARG A 124 11.07 -2.77 10.47
C ARG A 124 10.70 -2.00 11.73
N GLU A 125 10.53 -0.68 11.65
CA GLU A 125 10.07 0.14 12.76
C GLU A 125 8.58 -0.08 13.05
N ILE A 126 7.75 -0.18 12.01
CA ILE A 126 6.31 -0.40 12.12
C ILE A 126 5.99 -1.77 12.68
N GLU A 127 6.73 -2.82 12.29
CA GLU A 127 6.55 -4.17 12.85
C GLU A 127 6.72 -4.20 14.38
N LYS A 128 7.54 -3.30 14.92
CA LYS A 128 7.75 -3.16 16.37
C LYS A 128 6.70 -2.31 17.07
N ARG A 129 5.88 -1.57 16.32
CA ARG A 129 4.84 -0.70 16.88
C ARG A 129 3.57 -1.47 17.20
N PRO A 130 2.82 -1.01 18.24
CA PRO A 130 1.56 -1.64 18.62
C PRO A 130 0.52 -1.65 17.48
N GLU A 131 0.53 -0.64 16.61
CA GLU A 131 -0.39 -0.55 15.47
C GLU A 131 -0.13 -1.64 14.44
N GLY A 132 1.13 -1.92 14.12
CA GLY A 132 1.52 -3.01 13.22
C GLY A 132 1.19 -4.38 13.82
N ALA A 133 1.48 -4.58 15.10
CA ALA A 133 1.14 -5.80 15.81
C ALA A 133 -0.38 -6.02 15.86
N LYS A 134 -1.17 -4.97 16.09
CA LYS A 134 -2.64 -5.02 16.08
C LYS A 134 -3.19 -5.40 14.71
N LEU A 135 -2.66 -4.84 13.63
CA LEU A 135 -3.07 -5.19 12.28
C LEU A 135 -2.82 -6.67 11.98
N LYS A 136 -1.64 -7.18 12.33
CA LYS A 136 -1.30 -8.60 12.21
C LYS A 136 -2.26 -9.48 13.00
N GLN A 137 -2.52 -9.12 14.24
CA GLN A 137 -3.47 -9.83 15.10
C GLN A 137 -4.89 -9.87 14.50
N LEU A 138 -5.40 -8.76 13.98
CA LEU A 138 -6.71 -8.69 13.35
C LEU A 138 -6.79 -9.60 12.12
N LYS A 139 -5.76 -9.61 11.27
CA LYS A 139 -5.69 -10.50 10.11
C LYS A 139 -5.68 -11.98 10.51
N GLU A 140 -4.88 -12.33 11.52
CA GLU A 140 -4.83 -13.71 12.05
C GLU A 140 -6.15 -14.14 12.67
N LEU A 141 -6.81 -13.25 13.42
CA LEU A 141 -8.12 -13.55 14.04
C LEU A 141 -9.21 -13.71 12.99
N LYS A 142 -9.18 -12.89 11.91
CA LYS A 142 -10.11 -13.07 10.79
C LYS A 142 -9.93 -14.43 10.14
N LEU A 143 -8.70 -14.87 9.87
CA LEU A 143 -8.42 -16.18 9.30
C LEU A 143 -8.93 -17.29 10.23
N LYS A 144 -8.61 -17.23 11.51
CA LYS A 144 -9.11 -18.21 12.50
C LYS A 144 -10.64 -18.23 12.58
N ALA A 145 -11.30 -17.08 12.51
CA ALA A 145 -12.76 -17.03 12.48
C ALA A 145 -13.35 -17.66 11.23
N LEU A 146 -12.70 -17.50 10.07
CA LEU A 146 -13.12 -18.15 8.82
C LEU A 146 -12.89 -19.66 8.88
N ASP A 147 -11.78 -20.13 9.43
CA ASP A 147 -11.48 -21.55 9.60
C ASP A 147 -12.50 -22.20 10.51
N VAL A 148 -12.84 -21.57 11.63
CA VAL A 148 -13.90 -22.01 12.55
C VAL A 148 -15.25 -22.17 11.84
N VAL A 149 -15.63 -21.25 10.95
CA VAL A 149 -16.85 -21.37 10.15
C VAL A 149 -16.80 -22.60 9.24
N MET A 150 -15.63 -22.90 8.68
CA MET A 150 -15.45 -24.05 7.78
C MET A 150 -15.46 -25.39 8.51
N GLU A 151 -14.90 -25.44 9.71
CA GLU A 151 -14.77 -26.67 10.51
C GLU A 151 -16.00 -26.99 11.35
N SER A 152 -16.87 -25.99 11.59
CA SER A 152 -18.04 -26.17 12.43
C SER A 152 -19.15 -26.94 11.71
N GLY A 153 -19.51 -28.09 12.24
CA GLY A 153 -20.59 -28.93 11.68
C GLY A 153 -21.99 -28.47 12.05
N THR A 154 -22.16 -27.74 13.17
CA THR A 154 -23.47 -27.33 13.70
C THR A 154 -23.47 -25.86 14.10
N PRO A 155 -24.68 -25.20 14.10
CA PRO A 155 -24.81 -23.82 14.57
C PRO A 155 -24.32 -23.61 16.01
N ASP A 156 -24.55 -24.56 16.90
CA ASP A 156 -24.15 -24.44 18.31
C ASP A 156 -22.62 -24.48 18.47
N SER A 157 -21.96 -25.40 17.77
CA SER A 157 -20.48 -25.47 17.78
C SER A 157 -19.87 -24.22 17.19
N LEU A 158 -20.47 -23.65 16.15
CA LEU A 158 -20.04 -22.39 15.53
C LEU A 158 -20.17 -21.20 16.51
N ALA A 159 -21.31 -21.11 17.22
CA ALA A 159 -21.54 -20.03 18.17
C ALA A 159 -20.49 -20.02 19.29
N ILE A 160 -20.20 -21.19 19.86
CA ILE A 160 -19.18 -21.35 20.90
C ILE A 160 -17.79 -20.96 20.40
N ALA A 161 -17.42 -21.43 19.22
CA ALA A 161 -16.10 -21.18 18.66
C ALA A 161 -15.91 -19.70 18.23
N LEU A 162 -16.94 -19.05 17.68
CA LEU A 162 -16.90 -17.63 17.37
C LEU A 162 -16.87 -16.77 18.64
N ASP A 163 -17.54 -17.16 19.70
CA ASP A 163 -17.47 -16.47 21.00
C ASP A 163 -16.04 -16.50 21.57
N GLN A 164 -15.33 -17.62 21.43
CA GLN A 164 -13.94 -17.73 21.84
C GLN A 164 -13.00 -16.81 21.04
N VAL A 165 -13.23 -16.65 19.73
CA VAL A 165 -12.47 -15.73 18.89
C VAL A 165 -12.79 -14.28 19.25
N SER A 166 -14.07 -13.96 19.47
CA SER A 166 -14.52 -12.60 19.78
C SER A 166 -14.03 -12.10 21.14
N LYS A 167 -13.99 -12.95 22.15
CA LYS A 167 -13.42 -12.60 23.46
C LYS A 167 -11.99 -12.12 23.39
N LYS A 168 -11.20 -12.63 22.45
CA LYS A 168 -9.80 -12.19 22.25
C LYS A 168 -9.67 -10.77 21.69
N ILE A 169 -10.71 -10.25 21.07
CA ILE A 169 -10.72 -8.92 20.42
C ILE A 169 -11.73 -7.95 21.05
N GLY A 170 -12.38 -8.36 22.17
CA GLY A 170 -13.39 -7.54 22.85
C GLY A 170 -14.64 -7.26 22.00
N LEU A 171 -14.93 -8.09 21.00
CA LEU A 171 -16.12 -8.00 20.18
C LEU A 171 -17.22 -8.91 20.76
N THR A 172 -18.41 -8.37 20.92
CA THR A 172 -19.60 -9.16 21.20
C THR A 172 -20.23 -9.59 19.87
N TRP A 173 -20.13 -10.87 19.55
CA TRP A 173 -20.94 -11.43 18.47
C TRP A 173 -22.36 -11.56 18.96
N ASN A 174 -23.28 -10.88 18.29
CA ASN A 174 -24.68 -11.19 18.48
C ASN A 174 -24.97 -12.50 17.70
N THR A 175 -24.66 -13.61 18.34
CA THR A 175 -24.91 -14.96 17.82
C THR A 175 -26.37 -15.36 18.08
N ASP A 176 -27.33 -14.52 17.69
CA ASP A 176 -28.70 -14.98 17.55
C ASP A 176 -28.78 -15.97 16.38
N VAL A 177 -28.22 -17.15 16.66
CA VAL A 177 -28.34 -18.33 15.77
C VAL A 177 -29.82 -18.70 15.58
N GLN A 178 -30.71 -18.29 16.51
CA GLN A 178 -32.15 -18.45 16.42
C GLN A 178 -32.80 -17.53 15.39
N ALA A 179 -32.16 -16.45 14.98
CA ALA A 179 -32.64 -15.52 13.95
C ALA A 179 -32.22 -15.90 12.52
N LEU A 180 -31.64 -17.07 12.31
CA LEU A 180 -31.45 -17.56 10.95
C LEU A 180 -32.88 -17.81 10.36
N PRO A 181 -33.24 -17.13 9.27
CA PRO A 181 -34.54 -17.37 8.67
C PRO A 181 -34.63 -18.86 8.36
N ASN A 182 -35.69 -19.50 8.88
CA ASN A 182 -36.06 -20.85 8.49
C ASN A 182 -36.42 -20.80 7.00
N PHE A 183 -35.44 -20.96 6.14
CA PHE A 183 -35.69 -21.19 4.73
C PHE A 183 -36.31 -22.59 4.62
N ARG A 184 -37.64 -22.63 4.70
CA ARG A 184 -38.38 -23.71 4.14
C ARG A 184 -37.97 -23.79 2.67
N GLN A 185 -37.40 -24.91 2.29
CA GLN A 185 -37.24 -25.25 0.90
C GLN A 185 -38.57 -24.99 0.20
N ALA A 186 -38.58 -23.99 -0.69
CA ALA A 186 -39.61 -23.91 -1.70
C ALA A 186 -39.40 -25.14 -2.58
N GLY A 187 -40.38 -26.06 -2.53
CA GLY A 187 -40.43 -27.24 -3.37
C GLY A 187 -40.59 -26.90 -4.84
#